data_1746d2efdb426f19f7e0fd3c0a9752ef
#
_entry.id   1746d2efdb426f19f7e0fd3c0a9752ef
#
_cell.length_a   1.000
_cell.length_b   1.000
_cell.length_c   1.000
_cell.angle_alpha   90.00
_cell.angle_beta   90.00
_cell.angle_gamma   90.00
#
_symmetry.space_group_name_H-M   'P 1'
#
loop_
_entity.id
_entity.type
_entity.pdbx_description
1 polymer ?
#
loop_
_entity_poly.entity_id
_entity_poly.type
_entity_poly.pdbx_seq_one_letter_code
_entity_poly.pdbx_strand_id
1 'polypeptide(L)'
;MERDSRSAIPPWLGWLLALGVIALLLYLVRSILAPFVIGGLAAYVMSPVADRFQERWRLSRAVAVALLYLLVLVPIAALAVLFGPRLLEETRLLIVRAPELLTGLIADLFGPGPYALLGGTVDSAQISRDAIDSLRGAIGSAGQALRFAVVIAELALNVFLALIVSVYLLADSKRVTRLLIGLVPQDRRARVAEVSAEVHRTLARYLRRLGLLTALVATVIFLGLELIFHLHYALPLAVATGMLEIVPFIGPVAAGSIAAMIAVTQGGSSLAVGVIVFYFVVRQIQDQLVGPIVLGRAVELHPVIIIFAVLAGGTLFGILGTLAAVPAAASIKVILDYWPQLFPSSDTPTEPSPDLADGGPPES
;
A
#
# COMPACT_ATOMS: atom_id res chain seq x y z
N MET A 1 -32.84 14.81 53.30
CA MET A 1 -33.15 14.40 51.92
C MET A 1 -32.13 15.08 51.01
N GLU A 2 -30.96 14.49 50.94
CA GLU A 2 -29.85 14.97 50.11
C GLU A 2 -29.87 14.14 48.82
N ARG A 3 -30.30 14.74 47.72
CA ARG A 3 -30.23 14.12 46.38
C ARG A 3 -28.78 14.15 45.95
N ASP A 4 -28.14 13.01 46.00
CA ASP A 4 -26.83 12.73 45.45
C ASP A 4 -26.90 12.85 43.91
N SER A 5 -26.74 14.09 43.38
CA SER A 5 -26.64 14.37 41.96
C SER A 5 -25.21 14.07 41.49
N ARG A 6 -24.81 12.80 41.59
CA ARG A 6 -23.67 12.33 40.82
C ARG A 6 -24.08 12.34 39.35
N SER A 7 -23.63 13.38 38.65
CA SER A 7 -23.71 13.45 37.18
C SER A 7 -22.97 12.24 36.59
N ALA A 8 -23.72 11.18 36.41
CA ALA A 8 -23.17 9.98 35.74
C ALA A 8 -22.73 10.39 34.33
N ILE A 9 -21.42 10.38 34.11
CA ILE A 9 -20.84 10.62 32.78
C ILE A 9 -21.55 9.66 31.81
N PRO A 10 -22.20 10.17 30.76
CA PRO A 10 -22.93 9.32 29.85
C PRO A 10 -21.96 8.28 29.22
N PRO A 11 -22.34 7.00 29.13
CA PRO A 11 -21.45 5.91 28.74
C PRO A 11 -20.78 6.14 27.36
N TRP A 12 -21.43 6.88 26.46
CA TRP A 12 -20.84 7.24 25.17
C TRP A 12 -19.63 8.18 25.30
N LEU A 13 -19.58 9.05 26.33
CA LEU A 13 -18.44 9.95 26.57
C LEU A 13 -17.21 9.17 27.03
N GLY A 14 -17.40 8.11 27.82
CA GLY A 14 -16.32 7.19 28.20
C GLY A 14 -15.71 6.48 26.99
N TRP A 15 -16.55 6.04 26.06
CA TRP A 15 -16.08 5.44 24.80
C TRP A 15 -15.36 6.44 23.91
N LEU A 16 -15.84 7.67 23.80
CA LEU A 16 -15.16 8.74 23.05
C LEU A 16 -13.79 9.08 23.64
N LEU A 17 -13.71 9.19 24.97
CA LEU A 17 -12.43 9.44 25.66
C LEU A 17 -11.47 8.26 25.47
N ALA A 18 -11.92 7.04 25.60
CA ALA A 18 -11.09 5.84 25.35
C ALA A 18 -10.59 5.81 23.90
N LEU A 19 -11.46 6.08 22.93
CA LEU A 19 -11.09 6.16 21.51
C LEU A 19 -10.08 7.29 21.26
N GLY A 20 -10.28 8.45 21.86
CA GLY A 20 -9.36 9.59 21.79
C GLY A 20 -7.99 9.27 22.37
N VAL A 21 -7.93 8.60 23.52
CA VAL A 21 -6.67 8.17 24.14
C VAL A 21 -5.97 7.14 23.26
N ILE A 22 -6.69 6.16 22.73
CA ILE A 22 -6.11 5.15 21.80
C ILE A 22 -5.57 5.83 20.55
N ALA A 23 -6.33 6.72 19.94
CA ALA A 23 -5.91 7.48 18.76
C ALA A 23 -4.66 8.32 19.04
N LEU A 24 -4.60 8.99 20.20
CA LEU A 24 -3.43 9.76 20.64
C LEU A 24 -2.21 8.85 20.84
N LEU A 25 -2.38 7.72 21.51
CA LEU A 25 -1.29 6.74 21.71
C LEU A 25 -0.78 6.22 20.37
N LEU A 26 -1.67 5.84 19.46
CA LEU A 26 -1.28 5.39 18.10
C LEU A 26 -0.56 6.49 17.33
N TYR A 27 -0.97 7.74 17.48
CA TYR A 27 -0.28 8.88 16.87
C TYR A 27 1.12 9.10 17.46
N LEU A 28 1.27 8.98 18.78
CA LEU A 28 2.57 9.11 19.46
C LEU A 28 3.56 8.01 19.04
N VAL A 29 3.09 6.77 18.85
CA VAL A 29 3.94 5.64 18.46
C VAL A 29 3.95 5.36 16.94
N ARG A 30 3.41 6.27 16.13
CA ARG A 30 3.25 6.10 14.68
C ARG A 30 4.54 5.72 13.94
N SER A 31 5.69 6.22 14.39
CA SER A 31 7.00 5.88 13.80
C SER A 31 7.40 4.43 14.02
N ILE A 32 6.94 3.83 15.13
CA ILE A 32 7.21 2.44 15.48
C ILE A 32 6.18 1.51 14.83
N LEU A 33 5.01 2.02 14.43
CA LEU A 33 3.95 1.21 13.82
C LEU A 33 4.30 0.66 12.43
N ALA A 34 5.28 1.26 11.75
CA ALA A 34 5.72 0.89 10.40
C ALA A 34 5.90 -0.62 10.21
N PRO A 35 6.82 -1.26 10.94
CA PRO A 35 7.07 -2.68 10.79
C PRO A 35 5.87 -3.55 11.19
N PHE A 36 5.02 -3.09 12.12
CA PHE A 36 3.81 -3.83 12.53
C PHE A 36 2.76 -3.82 11.43
N VAL A 37 2.55 -2.69 10.77
CA VAL A 37 1.60 -2.58 9.64
C VAL A 37 2.09 -3.40 8.46
N ILE A 38 3.35 -3.23 8.05
CA ILE A 38 3.93 -3.98 6.92
C ILE A 38 3.95 -5.48 7.22
N GLY A 39 4.41 -5.85 8.43
CA GLY A 39 4.45 -7.24 8.87
C GLY A 39 3.05 -7.87 8.96
N GLY A 40 2.06 -7.10 9.44
CA GLY A 40 0.67 -7.51 9.46
C GLY A 40 0.11 -7.75 8.05
N LEU A 41 0.33 -6.82 7.13
CA LEU A 41 -0.08 -6.98 5.73
C LEU A 41 0.60 -8.19 5.07
N ALA A 42 1.90 -8.40 5.31
CA ALA A 42 2.63 -9.57 4.82
C ALA A 42 2.07 -10.87 5.41
N ALA A 43 1.80 -10.93 6.72
CA ALA A 43 1.17 -12.07 7.35
C ALA A 43 -0.22 -12.38 6.75
N TYR A 44 -1.01 -11.34 6.44
CA TYR A 44 -2.32 -11.50 5.78
C TYR A 44 -2.19 -12.13 4.39
N VAL A 45 -1.24 -11.66 3.58
CA VAL A 45 -0.99 -12.22 2.25
C VAL A 45 -0.59 -13.69 2.33
N MET A 46 0.24 -14.03 3.31
CA MET A 46 0.85 -15.34 3.44
C MET A 46 -0.01 -16.36 4.19
N SER A 47 -0.97 -15.90 5.01
CA SER A 47 -1.81 -16.80 5.83
C SER A 47 -2.45 -17.94 5.05
N PRO A 48 -3.17 -17.72 3.92
CA PRO A 48 -3.81 -18.83 3.21
C PRO A 48 -2.85 -19.79 2.53
N VAL A 49 -1.61 -19.36 2.27
CA VAL A 49 -0.57 -20.24 1.75
C VAL A 49 -0.02 -21.13 2.87
N ALA A 50 0.21 -20.53 4.04
CA ALA A 50 0.63 -21.26 5.23
C ALA A 50 -0.42 -22.30 5.66
N ASP A 51 -1.72 -21.95 5.58
CA ASP A 51 -2.83 -22.88 5.88
C ASP A 51 -2.83 -24.06 4.93
N ARG A 52 -2.64 -23.82 3.59
CA ARG A 52 -2.52 -24.89 2.59
C ARG A 52 -1.31 -25.78 2.81
N PHE A 53 -0.17 -25.23 3.22
CA PHE A 53 1.02 -26.03 3.53
C PHE A 53 0.79 -26.90 4.76
N GLN A 54 0.15 -26.35 5.79
CA GLN A 54 -0.21 -27.08 7.01
C GLN A 54 -1.16 -28.24 6.68
N GLU A 55 -2.20 -28.01 5.91
CA GLU A 55 -3.21 -29.01 5.55
C GLU A 55 -2.68 -30.06 4.58
N ARG A 56 -1.99 -29.64 3.51
CA ARG A 56 -1.51 -30.53 2.44
C ARG A 56 -0.42 -31.46 2.92
N TRP A 57 0.47 -30.98 3.77
CA TRP A 57 1.64 -31.74 4.22
C TRP A 57 1.58 -32.16 5.69
N ARG A 58 0.46 -31.90 6.36
CA ARG A 58 0.23 -32.23 7.79
C ARG A 58 1.36 -31.71 8.70
N LEU A 59 1.93 -30.56 8.36
CA LEU A 59 3.02 -29.96 9.11
C LEU A 59 2.51 -29.20 10.34
N SER A 60 3.38 -29.05 11.33
CA SER A 60 3.11 -28.09 12.40
C SER A 60 3.07 -26.66 11.85
N ARG A 61 2.30 -25.77 12.48
CA ARG A 61 2.15 -24.37 12.03
C ARG A 61 3.51 -23.67 11.89
N ALA A 62 4.40 -23.87 12.87
CA ALA A 62 5.74 -23.27 12.84
C ALA A 62 6.56 -23.73 11.64
N VAL A 63 6.54 -25.03 11.31
CA VAL A 63 7.27 -25.59 10.15
C VAL A 63 6.66 -25.09 8.85
N ALA A 64 5.33 -25.04 8.73
CA ALA A 64 4.66 -24.52 7.53
C ALA A 64 5.02 -23.05 7.29
N VAL A 65 5.06 -22.22 8.34
CA VAL A 65 5.47 -20.82 8.27
C VAL A 65 6.95 -20.71 7.89
N ALA A 66 7.85 -21.48 8.52
CA ALA A 66 9.28 -21.46 8.20
C ALA A 66 9.55 -21.83 6.75
N LEU A 67 8.91 -22.90 6.23
CA LEU A 67 9.04 -23.31 4.82
C LEU A 67 8.50 -22.25 3.87
N LEU A 68 7.38 -21.63 4.21
CA LEU A 68 6.80 -20.55 3.41
C LEU A 68 7.75 -19.35 3.31
N TYR A 69 8.32 -18.91 4.44
CA TYR A 69 9.30 -17.83 4.41
C TYR A 69 10.59 -18.23 3.66
N LEU A 70 11.07 -19.44 3.81
CA LEU A 70 12.18 -19.92 3.03
C LEU A 70 11.88 -19.88 1.52
N LEU A 71 10.70 -20.35 1.11
CA LEU A 71 10.24 -20.35 -0.28
C LEU A 71 10.12 -18.92 -0.85
N VAL A 72 9.80 -17.93 -0.04
CA VAL A 72 9.68 -16.53 -0.47
C VAL A 72 11.02 -15.80 -0.39
N LEU A 73 11.76 -15.96 0.70
CA LEU A 73 13.02 -15.22 0.92
C LEU A 73 14.16 -15.70 0.03
N VAL A 74 14.24 -17.00 -0.27
CA VAL A 74 15.31 -17.54 -1.14
C VAL A 74 15.23 -16.95 -2.56
N PRO A 75 14.09 -16.92 -3.25
CA PRO A 75 13.99 -16.24 -4.55
C PRO A 75 14.26 -14.73 -4.46
N ILE A 76 13.73 -14.04 -3.41
CA ILE A 76 14.00 -12.62 -3.21
C ILE A 76 15.48 -12.36 -3.01
N ALA A 77 16.17 -13.17 -2.20
CA ALA A 77 17.61 -13.07 -2.00
C ALA A 77 18.38 -13.36 -3.29
N ALA A 78 17.99 -14.37 -4.05
CA ALA A 78 18.59 -14.67 -5.35
C ALA A 78 18.43 -13.49 -6.33
N LEU A 79 17.23 -12.93 -6.44
CA LEU A 79 16.99 -11.72 -7.24
C LEU A 79 17.80 -10.51 -6.75
N ALA A 80 17.89 -10.32 -5.44
CA ALA A 80 18.71 -9.25 -4.86
C ALA A 80 20.21 -9.42 -5.15
N VAL A 81 20.72 -10.65 -5.17
CA VAL A 81 22.12 -10.92 -5.55
C VAL A 81 22.35 -10.72 -7.05
N LEU A 82 21.40 -11.15 -7.89
CA LEU A 82 21.53 -11.07 -9.35
C LEU A 82 21.34 -9.64 -9.87
N PHE A 83 20.35 -8.94 -9.39
CA PHE A 83 19.95 -7.61 -9.90
C PHE A 83 20.34 -6.47 -8.97
N GLY A 84 20.61 -6.72 -7.69
CA GLY A 84 20.95 -5.70 -6.70
C GLY A 84 22.15 -4.84 -7.07
N PRO A 85 23.29 -5.41 -7.48
CA PRO A 85 24.46 -4.62 -7.91
C PRO A 85 24.12 -3.70 -9.09
N ARG A 86 23.42 -4.22 -10.11
CA ARG A 86 22.97 -3.44 -11.27
C ARG A 86 21.99 -2.33 -10.84
N LEU A 87 21.03 -2.65 -10.01
CA LEU A 87 20.06 -1.68 -9.48
C LEU A 87 20.74 -0.54 -8.72
N LEU A 88 21.69 -0.88 -7.84
CA LEU A 88 22.42 0.12 -7.06
C LEU A 88 23.31 1.01 -7.95
N GLU A 89 24.00 0.42 -8.92
CA GLU A 89 24.85 1.15 -9.86
C GLU A 89 24.03 2.07 -10.75
N GLU A 90 22.97 1.56 -11.39
CA GLU A 90 22.09 2.36 -12.24
C GLU A 90 21.39 3.49 -11.46
N THR A 91 20.94 3.21 -10.22
CA THR A 91 20.32 4.22 -9.35
C THR A 91 21.33 5.30 -8.97
N ARG A 92 22.54 4.89 -8.59
CA ARG A 92 23.62 5.83 -8.28
C ARG A 92 23.98 6.73 -9.47
N LEU A 93 24.13 6.13 -10.65
CA LEU A 93 24.42 6.87 -11.89
C LEU A 93 23.27 7.82 -12.24
N LEU A 94 22.03 7.40 -12.10
CA LEU A 94 20.85 8.22 -12.30
C LEU A 94 20.85 9.45 -11.37
N ILE A 95 21.11 9.26 -10.07
CA ILE A 95 21.17 10.34 -9.10
C ILE A 95 22.32 11.30 -9.41
N VAL A 96 23.51 10.78 -9.72
CA VAL A 96 24.69 11.62 -10.04
C VAL A 96 24.48 12.43 -11.32
N ARG A 97 23.82 11.84 -12.33
CA ARG A 97 23.55 12.49 -13.62
C ARG A 97 22.23 13.26 -13.66
N ALA A 98 21.40 13.16 -12.63
CA ALA A 98 20.12 13.86 -12.59
C ALA A 98 20.22 15.36 -12.90
N PRO A 99 21.23 16.12 -12.44
CA PRO A 99 21.42 17.52 -12.81
C PRO A 99 21.66 17.72 -14.31
N GLU A 100 22.50 16.87 -14.90
CA GLU A 100 22.80 16.93 -16.35
C GLU A 100 21.56 16.57 -17.18
N LEU A 101 20.82 15.55 -16.75
CA LEU A 101 19.56 15.12 -17.36
C LEU A 101 18.52 16.24 -17.33
N LEU A 102 18.37 16.94 -16.21
CA LEU A 102 17.45 18.08 -16.07
C LEU A 102 17.86 19.24 -16.95
N THR A 103 19.16 19.55 -17.03
CA THR A 103 19.69 20.61 -17.90
C THR A 103 19.43 20.30 -19.37
N GLY A 104 19.74 19.07 -19.78
CA GLY A 104 19.47 18.59 -21.14
C GLY A 104 17.98 18.67 -21.49
N LEU A 105 17.12 18.20 -20.58
CA LEU A 105 15.66 18.24 -20.76
C LEU A 105 15.14 19.66 -20.96
N ILE A 106 15.58 20.62 -20.13
CA ILE A 106 15.18 22.03 -20.25
C ILE A 106 15.65 22.62 -21.58
N ALA A 107 16.88 22.32 -21.97
CA ALA A 107 17.46 22.79 -23.26
C ALA A 107 16.71 22.19 -24.46
N ASP A 108 16.34 20.91 -24.43
CA ASP A 108 15.63 20.20 -25.48
C ASP A 108 14.16 20.64 -25.63
N LEU A 109 13.48 20.93 -24.50
CA LEU A 109 12.07 21.34 -24.51
C LEU A 109 11.87 22.82 -24.82
N PHE A 110 12.77 23.67 -24.36
CA PHE A 110 12.60 25.11 -24.42
C PHE A 110 13.66 25.81 -25.32
N GLY A 111 14.73 25.10 -25.73
CA GLY A 111 15.84 25.66 -26.51
C GLY A 111 16.94 26.32 -25.64
N PRO A 112 18.05 26.77 -26.20
CA PRO A 112 19.10 27.46 -25.46
C PRO A 112 18.75 28.95 -25.33
N GLY A 113 18.37 29.42 -24.15
CA GLY A 113 18.21 30.87 -23.93
C GLY A 113 17.36 31.24 -22.71
N PRO A 114 17.38 32.51 -22.29
CA PRO A 114 16.51 32.98 -21.24
C PRO A 114 15.05 33.02 -21.71
N TYR A 115 14.15 32.43 -20.93
CA TYR A 115 12.70 32.40 -21.23
C TYR A 115 11.97 33.45 -20.41
N ALA A 116 11.07 34.18 -21.06
CA ALA A 116 10.14 35.07 -20.39
C ALA A 116 8.91 34.26 -19.90
N LEU A 117 8.86 33.94 -18.63
CA LEU A 117 7.73 33.26 -17.99
C LEU A 117 7.14 34.18 -16.91
N LEU A 118 5.83 34.50 -17.02
CA LEU A 118 5.04 35.22 -16.00
C LEU A 118 5.69 36.55 -15.52
N GLY A 119 6.37 37.31 -16.39
CA GLY A 119 6.93 38.62 -16.06
C GLY A 119 8.36 38.61 -15.49
N GLY A 120 9.03 37.43 -15.48
CA GLY A 120 10.45 37.29 -15.16
C GLY A 120 11.20 36.57 -16.26
N THR A 121 12.50 36.85 -16.42
CA THR A 121 13.40 36.06 -17.29
C THR A 121 13.94 34.89 -16.48
N VAL A 122 13.60 33.68 -16.87
CA VAL A 122 14.12 32.45 -16.26
C VAL A 122 15.20 31.91 -17.18
N ASP A 123 16.44 31.91 -16.70
CA ASP A 123 17.56 31.31 -17.40
C ASP A 123 17.63 29.81 -17.09
N SER A 124 17.64 28.99 -18.16
CA SER A 124 17.81 27.53 -18.05
C SER A 124 19.05 27.14 -17.24
N ALA A 125 20.14 27.94 -17.37
CA ALA A 125 21.36 27.75 -16.60
C ALA A 125 21.19 28.11 -15.11
N GLN A 126 20.23 28.96 -14.75
CA GLN A 126 19.96 29.33 -13.38
C GLN A 126 19.09 28.26 -12.69
N ILE A 127 18.02 27.79 -13.35
CA ILE A 127 17.20 26.65 -12.85
C ILE A 127 18.09 25.42 -12.67
N SER A 128 18.96 25.15 -13.64
CA SER A 128 19.89 24.02 -13.58
C SER A 128 20.87 24.17 -12.40
N ARG A 129 21.41 25.36 -12.18
CA ARG A 129 22.30 25.63 -11.02
C ARG A 129 21.59 25.47 -9.71
N ASP A 130 20.41 26.04 -9.54
CA ASP A 130 19.62 25.94 -8.31
C ASP A 130 19.17 24.49 -8.05
N ALA A 131 18.81 23.75 -9.09
CA ALA A 131 18.52 22.32 -9.00
C ALA A 131 19.78 21.48 -8.66
N ILE A 132 20.92 21.80 -9.31
CA ILE A 132 22.21 21.17 -9.04
C ILE A 132 22.69 21.47 -7.63
N ASP A 133 22.56 22.71 -7.15
CA ASP A 133 23.00 23.09 -5.81
C ASP A 133 22.07 22.50 -4.75
N SER A 134 20.77 22.41 -5.03
CA SER A 134 19.81 21.68 -4.20
C SER A 134 20.15 20.18 -4.15
N LEU A 135 20.48 19.57 -5.29
CA LEU A 135 20.89 18.16 -5.37
C LEU A 135 22.29 17.94 -4.78
N ARG A 136 23.26 18.83 -5.05
CA ARG A 136 24.58 18.77 -4.42
C ARG A 136 24.49 19.00 -2.92
N GLY A 137 23.67 19.95 -2.48
CA GLY A 137 23.27 20.12 -1.10
C GLY A 137 22.68 18.83 -0.54
N ALA A 138 21.92 18.07 -1.32
CA ALA A 138 21.35 16.78 -0.95
C ALA A 138 22.32 15.57 -1.04
N ILE A 139 23.43 15.62 -1.82
CA ILE A 139 24.30 14.47 -2.13
C ILE A 139 25.78 14.68 -1.71
N GLY A 140 26.25 15.91 -1.48
CA GLY A 140 27.65 16.28 -1.58
C GLY A 140 28.50 16.35 -0.31
N SER A 141 28.01 16.02 0.90
CA SER A 141 28.79 16.11 2.12
C SER A 141 29.02 14.74 2.78
N ALA A 142 30.20 14.59 3.47
CA ALA A 142 30.50 13.39 4.26
C ALA A 142 29.41 13.08 5.30
N GLY A 143 28.69 14.12 5.79
CA GLY A 143 27.52 13.95 6.64
C GLY A 143 26.33 13.31 5.95
N GLN A 144 26.28 13.32 4.62
CA GLN A 144 25.19 12.72 3.84
C GLN A 144 25.45 11.26 3.51
N ALA A 145 26.70 10.86 3.29
CA ALA A 145 27.06 9.43 3.22
C ALA A 145 26.66 8.73 4.52
N LEU A 146 26.88 9.40 5.66
CA LEU A 146 26.42 8.92 6.96
C LEU A 146 24.88 8.90 7.06
N ARG A 147 24.20 9.97 6.62
CA ARG A 147 22.72 9.99 6.59
C ARG A 147 22.15 8.90 5.67
N PHE A 148 22.76 8.69 4.51
CA PHE A 148 22.34 7.63 3.59
C PHE A 148 22.55 6.24 4.20
N ALA A 149 23.69 6.01 4.87
CA ALA A 149 23.93 4.79 5.63
C ALA A 149 22.92 4.59 6.77
N VAL A 150 22.56 5.66 7.49
CA VAL A 150 21.52 5.63 8.53
C VAL A 150 20.15 5.30 7.94
N VAL A 151 19.76 5.92 6.82
CA VAL A 151 18.47 5.62 6.15
C VAL A 151 18.43 4.16 5.67
N ILE A 152 19.53 3.65 5.10
CA ILE A 152 19.60 2.23 4.70
C ILE A 152 19.51 1.32 5.93
N ALA A 153 20.22 1.64 7.01
CA ALA A 153 20.18 0.87 8.24
C ALA A 153 18.77 0.88 8.87
N GLU A 154 18.12 2.03 8.87
CA GLU A 154 16.73 2.18 9.35
C GLU A 154 15.75 1.38 8.48
N LEU A 155 15.89 1.44 7.15
CA LEU A 155 15.09 0.64 6.23
C LEU A 155 15.29 -0.86 6.47
N ALA A 156 16.55 -1.30 6.58
CA ALA A 156 16.89 -2.69 6.86
C ALA A 156 16.33 -3.16 8.20
N LEU A 157 16.42 -2.34 9.24
CA LEU A 157 15.85 -2.62 10.55
C LEU A 157 14.32 -2.71 10.48
N ASN A 158 13.64 -1.80 9.78
CA ASN A 158 12.20 -1.82 9.62
C ASN A 158 11.72 -3.06 8.85
N VAL A 159 12.43 -3.45 7.78
CA VAL A 159 12.16 -4.69 7.03
C VAL A 159 12.37 -5.92 7.92
N PHE A 160 13.45 -5.97 8.67
CA PHE A 160 13.75 -7.06 9.61
C PHE A 160 12.68 -7.18 10.70
N LEU A 161 12.28 -6.07 11.31
CA LEU A 161 11.22 -6.03 12.31
C LEU A 161 9.87 -6.44 11.69
N ALA A 162 9.54 -5.95 10.49
CA ALA A 162 8.33 -6.35 9.77
C ALA A 162 8.31 -7.86 9.48
N LEU A 163 9.46 -8.43 9.11
CA LEU A 163 9.59 -9.88 8.92
C LEU A 163 9.32 -10.65 10.21
N ILE A 164 9.93 -10.23 11.33
CA ILE A 164 9.71 -10.84 12.63
C ILE A 164 8.22 -10.78 13.01
N VAL A 165 7.63 -9.57 12.95
CA VAL A 165 6.21 -9.36 13.26
C VAL A 165 5.32 -10.24 12.37
N SER A 166 5.63 -10.32 11.08
CA SER A 166 4.88 -11.14 10.13
C SER A 166 4.97 -12.63 10.47
N VAL A 167 6.14 -13.14 10.81
CA VAL A 167 6.34 -14.54 11.24
C VAL A 167 5.53 -14.83 12.51
N TYR A 168 5.61 -13.96 13.52
CA TYR A 168 4.87 -14.13 14.78
C TYR A 168 3.36 -14.08 14.57
N LEU A 169 2.85 -13.09 13.85
CA LEU A 169 1.44 -12.96 13.55
C LEU A 169 0.91 -14.16 12.74
N LEU A 170 1.73 -14.67 11.83
CA LEU A 170 1.36 -15.82 11.01
C LEU A 170 1.39 -17.12 11.81
N ALA A 171 2.40 -17.32 12.67
CA ALA A 171 2.53 -18.48 13.53
C ALA A 171 1.40 -18.56 14.57
N ASP A 172 1.09 -17.43 15.21
CA ASP A 172 0.13 -17.34 16.31
C ASP A 172 -1.24 -16.76 15.88
N SER A 173 -1.55 -16.72 14.59
CA SER A 173 -2.78 -16.10 14.05
C SER A 173 -4.06 -16.57 14.77
N LYS A 174 -4.18 -17.88 15.06
CA LYS A 174 -5.34 -18.45 15.76
C LYS A 174 -5.43 -17.99 17.22
N ARG A 175 -4.30 -17.72 17.87
CA ARG A 175 -4.25 -17.24 19.25
C ARG A 175 -4.63 -15.77 19.31
N VAL A 176 -4.09 -14.96 18.42
CA VAL A 176 -4.41 -13.53 18.31
C VAL A 176 -5.90 -13.33 18.02
N THR A 177 -6.47 -14.06 17.06
CA THR A 177 -7.91 -14.00 16.76
C THR A 177 -8.76 -14.38 17.97
N ARG A 178 -8.41 -15.45 18.70
CA ARG A 178 -9.15 -15.87 19.91
C ARG A 178 -9.08 -14.82 21.01
N LEU A 179 -7.93 -14.18 21.22
CA LEU A 179 -7.78 -13.12 22.21
C LEU A 179 -8.66 -11.92 21.87
N LEU A 180 -8.64 -11.47 20.61
CA LEU A 180 -9.46 -10.34 20.15
C LEU A 180 -10.96 -10.63 20.27
N ILE A 181 -11.41 -11.81 19.83
CA ILE A 181 -12.81 -12.23 19.97
C ILE A 181 -13.19 -12.39 21.44
N GLY A 182 -12.25 -12.80 22.30
CA GLY A 182 -12.45 -12.93 23.75
C GLY A 182 -12.82 -11.64 24.46
N LEU A 183 -12.39 -10.48 23.90
CA LEU A 183 -12.73 -9.14 24.42
C LEU A 183 -14.19 -8.74 24.10
N VAL A 184 -14.83 -9.44 23.17
CA VAL A 184 -16.20 -9.14 22.74
C VAL A 184 -17.20 -9.84 23.67
N PRO A 185 -18.33 -9.17 24.05
CA PRO A 185 -19.42 -9.79 24.78
C PRO A 185 -19.93 -11.08 24.12
N GLN A 186 -20.34 -12.07 24.91
CA GLN A 186 -20.64 -13.43 24.43
C GLN A 186 -21.73 -13.46 23.36
N ASP A 187 -22.75 -12.61 23.52
CA ASP A 187 -23.88 -12.45 22.59
C ASP A 187 -23.48 -12.01 21.17
N ARG A 188 -22.34 -11.33 21.03
CA ARG A 188 -21.85 -10.79 19.74
C ARG A 188 -20.65 -11.53 19.17
N ARG A 189 -20.05 -12.46 19.90
CA ARG A 189 -18.81 -13.15 19.49
C ARG A 189 -18.93 -13.85 18.13
N ALA A 190 -20.03 -14.53 17.89
CA ALA A 190 -20.24 -15.25 16.63
C ALA A 190 -20.27 -14.30 15.43
N ARG A 191 -20.99 -13.19 15.54
CA ARG A 191 -21.09 -12.17 14.48
C ARG A 191 -19.79 -11.45 14.26
N VAL A 192 -19.08 -11.04 15.33
CA VAL A 192 -17.76 -10.40 15.21
C VAL A 192 -16.74 -11.34 14.58
N ALA A 193 -16.80 -12.64 14.90
CA ALA A 193 -15.94 -13.64 14.25
C ALA A 193 -16.23 -13.76 12.76
N GLU A 194 -17.48 -13.72 12.34
CA GLU A 194 -17.90 -13.74 10.93
C GLU A 194 -17.39 -12.50 10.18
N VAL A 195 -17.62 -11.30 10.70
CA VAL A 195 -17.14 -10.03 10.14
C VAL A 195 -15.61 -10.01 10.06
N SER A 196 -14.93 -10.45 11.12
CA SER A 196 -13.47 -10.57 11.13
C SER A 196 -12.95 -11.53 10.05
N ALA A 197 -13.63 -12.65 9.83
CA ALA A 197 -13.29 -13.59 8.77
C ALA A 197 -13.49 -12.99 7.37
N GLU A 198 -14.55 -12.19 7.17
CA GLU A 198 -14.80 -11.51 5.87
C GLU A 198 -13.78 -10.41 5.61
N VAL A 199 -13.46 -9.57 6.62
CA VAL A 199 -12.37 -8.60 6.54
C VAL A 199 -11.07 -9.31 6.15
N HIS A 200 -10.74 -10.41 6.85
CA HIS A 200 -9.54 -11.19 6.55
C HIS A 200 -9.54 -11.69 5.09
N ARG A 201 -10.62 -12.29 4.62
CA ARG A 201 -10.74 -12.80 3.24
C ARG A 201 -10.59 -11.70 2.20
N THR A 202 -11.23 -10.56 2.42
CA THR A 202 -11.19 -9.40 1.53
C THR A 202 -9.79 -8.79 1.44
N LEU A 203 -9.14 -8.54 2.59
CA LEU A 203 -7.78 -8.03 2.65
C LEU A 203 -6.77 -8.98 2.01
N ALA A 204 -6.81 -10.27 2.35
CA ALA A 204 -5.89 -11.25 1.81
C ALA A 204 -6.04 -11.40 0.28
N ARG A 205 -7.27 -11.32 -0.25
CA ARG A 205 -7.52 -11.32 -1.70
C ARG A 205 -6.96 -10.07 -2.35
N TYR A 206 -7.27 -8.89 -1.79
CA TYR A 206 -6.82 -7.61 -2.32
C TYR A 206 -5.29 -7.52 -2.38
N LEU A 207 -4.61 -7.75 -1.26
CA LEU A 207 -3.16 -7.60 -1.16
C LEU A 207 -2.39 -8.56 -2.07
N ARG A 208 -2.84 -9.84 -2.17
CA ARG A 208 -2.23 -10.79 -3.10
C ARG A 208 -2.38 -10.37 -4.56
N ARG A 209 -3.56 -9.89 -4.93
CA ARG A 209 -3.83 -9.43 -6.28
C ARG A 209 -3.05 -8.15 -6.60
N LEU A 210 -2.97 -7.23 -5.65
CA LEU A 210 -2.15 -6.03 -5.77
C LEU A 210 -0.67 -6.39 -5.97
N GLY A 211 -0.11 -7.28 -5.15
CA GLY A 211 1.27 -7.72 -5.29
C GLY A 211 1.56 -8.39 -6.63
N LEU A 212 0.63 -9.24 -7.12
CA LEU A 212 0.75 -9.84 -8.44
C LEU A 212 0.71 -8.79 -9.56
N LEU A 213 -0.23 -7.84 -9.48
CA LEU A 213 -0.37 -6.76 -10.44
C LEU A 213 0.89 -5.89 -10.48
N THR A 214 1.38 -5.47 -9.32
CA THR A 214 2.61 -4.68 -9.16
C THR A 214 3.82 -5.38 -9.76
N ALA A 215 4.00 -6.67 -9.48
CA ALA A 215 5.10 -7.46 -10.04
C ALA A 215 4.97 -7.61 -11.57
N LEU A 216 3.76 -7.84 -12.09
CA LEU A 216 3.50 -7.92 -13.52
C LEU A 216 3.82 -6.60 -14.22
N VAL A 217 3.32 -5.48 -13.68
CA VAL A 217 3.56 -4.14 -14.25
C VAL A 217 5.05 -3.81 -14.24
N ALA A 218 5.75 -4.02 -13.11
CA ALA A 218 7.18 -3.80 -13.03
C ALA A 218 7.95 -4.64 -14.06
N THR A 219 7.57 -5.90 -14.25
CA THR A 219 8.20 -6.78 -15.26
C THR A 219 7.95 -6.30 -16.67
N VAL A 220 6.71 -5.94 -17.02
CA VAL A 220 6.35 -5.44 -18.36
C VAL A 220 7.08 -4.12 -18.65
N ILE A 221 7.11 -3.20 -17.69
CA ILE A 221 7.84 -1.94 -17.82
C ILE A 221 9.34 -2.19 -17.99
N PHE A 222 9.95 -3.07 -17.17
CA PHE A 222 11.36 -3.42 -17.32
C PHE A 222 11.66 -3.96 -18.73
N LEU A 223 10.91 -4.94 -19.19
CA LEU A 223 11.11 -5.56 -20.51
C LEU A 223 10.90 -4.55 -21.64
N GLY A 224 9.89 -3.68 -21.54
CA GLY A 224 9.65 -2.65 -22.54
C GLY A 224 10.78 -1.61 -22.59
N LEU A 225 11.19 -1.07 -21.45
CA LEU A 225 12.26 -0.07 -21.39
C LEU A 225 13.62 -0.65 -21.81
N GLU A 226 13.93 -1.88 -21.42
CA GLU A 226 15.20 -2.54 -21.73
C GLU A 226 15.26 -3.05 -23.18
N LEU A 227 14.22 -3.79 -23.65
CA LEU A 227 14.29 -4.53 -24.92
C LEU A 227 13.76 -3.71 -26.11
N ILE A 228 12.77 -2.82 -25.91
CA ILE A 228 12.17 -2.05 -27.00
C ILE A 228 12.87 -0.70 -27.14
N PHE A 229 13.04 -0.01 -26.01
CA PHE A 229 13.58 1.35 -26.01
C PHE A 229 15.07 1.43 -25.72
N HIS A 230 15.68 0.33 -25.26
CA HIS A 230 17.10 0.27 -24.85
C HIS A 230 17.47 1.42 -23.91
N LEU A 231 16.55 1.75 -22.98
CA LEU A 231 16.67 2.91 -22.13
C LEU A 231 17.64 2.60 -20.97
N HIS A 232 18.62 3.46 -20.78
CA HIS A 232 19.45 3.38 -19.56
C HIS A 232 18.57 3.58 -18.33
N TYR A 233 18.93 2.92 -17.24
CA TYR A 233 18.18 2.93 -15.99
C TYR A 233 16.81 2.23 -16.06
N ALA A 234 16.62 1.32 -17.02
CA ALA A 234 15.37 0.56 -17.14
C ALA A 234 15.00 -0.18 -15.86
N LEU A 235 15.97 -0.78 -15.18
CA LEU A 235 15.75 -1.54 -13.94
C LEU A 235 15.28 -0.65 -12.78
N PRO A 236 15.98 0.46 -12.39
CA PRO A 236 15.48 1.34 -11.33
C PRO A 236 14.14 1.99 -11.69
N LEU A 237 13.89 2.34 -12.96
CA LEU A 237 12.61 2.89 -13.39
C LEU A 237 11.46 1.87 -13.25
N ALA A 238 11.69 0.63 -13.61
CA ALA A 238 10.70 -0.43 -13.48
C ALA A 238 10.40 -0.75 -12.00
N VAL A 239 11.44 -0.82 -11.16
CA VAL A 239 11.28 -1.01 -9.71
C VAL A 239 10.52 0.17 -9.10
N ALA A 240 10.90 1.41 -9.44
CA ALA A 240 10.20 2.60 -8.97
C ALA A 240 8.73 2.61 -9.43
N THR A 241 8.46 2.25 -10.71
CA THR A 241 7.09 2.13 -11.22
C THR A 241 6.28 1.12 -10.41
N GLY A 242 6.82 -0.08 -10.18
CA GLY A 242 6.16 -1.08 -9.37
C GLY A 242 5.90 -0.61 -7.94
N MET A 243 6.85 0.05 -7.28
CA MET A 243 6.66 0.59 -5.93
C MET A 243 5.62 1.71 -5.91
N LEU A 244 5.65 2.62 -6.88
CA LEU A 244 4.71 3.72 -6.99
C LEU A 244 3.30 3.25 -7.35
N GLU A 245 3.15 2.10 -8.01
CA GLU A 245 1.84 1.50 -8.37
C GLU A 245 0.96 1.23 -7.14
N ILE A 246 1.55 1.08 -5.95
CA ILE A 246 0.82 0.91 -4.71
C ILE A 246 -0.04 2.15 -4.38
N VAL A 247 0.36 3.33 -4.88
CA VAL A 247 -0.38 4.59 -4.73
C VAL A 247 -1.25 4.81 -5.97
N PRO A 248 -2.57 4.57 -5.89
CA PRO A 248 -3.46 4.71 -7.05
C PRO A 248 -3.36 6.12 -7.67
N PHE A 249 -3.43 6.20 -8.98
CA PHE A 249 -3.42 7.41 -9.81
C PHE A 249 -2.07 8.16 -9.83
N ILE A 250 -1.45 8.43 -8.68
CA ILE A 250 -0.22 9.21 -8.57
C ILE A 250 0.98 8.42 -9.09
N GLY A 251 1.06 7.14 -8.71
CA GLY A 251 2.20 6.28 -9.03
C GLY A 251 2.51 6.18 -10.51
N PRO A 252 1.58 5.73 -11.36
CA PRO A 252 1.82 5.57 -12.79
C PRO A 252 2.18 6.87 -13.51
N VAL A 253 1.54 7.99 -13.13
CA VAL A 253 1.82 9.29 -13.72
C VAL A 253 3.23 9.76 -13.35
N ALA A 254 3.61 9.67 -12.07
CA ALA A 254 4.94 10.05 -11.62
C ALA A 254 6.03 9.19 -12.27
N ALA A 255 5.85 7.86 -12.29
CA ALA A 255 6.81 6.94 -12.89
C ALA A 255 6.97 7.17 -14.40
N GLY A 256 5.85 7.30 -15.12
CA GLY A 256 5.86 7.58 -16.58
C GLY A 256 6.51 8.92 -16.91
N SER A 257 6.27 9.95 -16.10
CA SER A 257 6.90 11.26 -16.26
C SER A 257 8.41 11.19 -16.09
N ILE A 258 8.91 10.51 -15.05
CA ILE A 258 10.35 10.32 -14.82
C ILE A 258 10.98 9.55 -15.99
N ALA A 259 10.34 8.47 -16.44
CA ALA A 259 10.83 7.67 -17.56
C ALA A 259 10.88 8.50 -18.87
N ALA A 260 9.84 9.30 -19.13
CA ALA A 260 9.80 10.19 -20.29
C ALA A 260 10.90 11.26 -20.24
N MET A 261 11.13 11.89 -19.09
CA MET A 261 12.22 12.84 -18.88
C MET A 261 13.59 12.22 -19.20
N ILE A 262 13.85 11.01 -18.75
CA ILE A 262 15.08 10.29 -19.04
C ILE A 262 15.16 9.95 -20.55
N ALA A 263 14.05 9.56 -21.17
CA ALA A 263 14.00 9.25 -22.58
C ALA A 263 14.34 10.48 -23.46
N VAL A 264 13.87 11.69 -23.10
CA VAL A 264 14.24 12.94 -23.83
C VAL A 264 15.75 13.08 -23.87
N THR A 265 16.45 12.90 -22.75
CA THR A 265 17.90 13.10 -22.65
C THR A 265 18.73 12.04 -23.41
N GLN A 266 18.14 10.88 -23.71
CA GLN A 266 18.85 9.76 -24.37
C GLN A 266 18.56 9.64 -25.87
N GLY A 267 17.39 10.05 -26.33
CA GLY A 267 16.99 9.94 -27.73
C GLY A 267 16.04 11.02 -28.19
N GLY A 268 16.01 12.15 -27.45
CA GLY A 268 15.21 13.31 -27.81
C GLY A 268 13.71 13.10 -27.65
N SER A 269 12.94 14.04 -28.19
CA SER A 269 11.47 14.05 -28.04
C SER A 269 10.78 12.82 -28.65
N SER A 270 11.32 12.24 -29.72
CA SER A 270 10.73 11.06 -30.37
C SER A 270 10.78 9.83 -29.46
N LEU A 271 11.89 9.59 -28.77
CA LEU A 271 12.02 8.49 -27.81
C LEU A 271 11.09 8.72 -26.61
N ALA A 272 11.01 9.95 -26.11
CA ALA A 272 10.11 10.30 -25.00
C ALA A 272 8.64 10.06 -25.35
N VAL A 273 8.18 10.46 -26.53
CA VAL A 273 6.82 10.18 -27.01
C VAL A 273 6.57 8.68 -27.06
N GLY A 274 7.53 7.91 -27.58
CA GLY A 274 7.44 6.44 -27.58
C GLY A 274 7.26 5.85 -26.19
N VAL A 275 8.05 6.33 -25.21
CA VAL A 275 7.96 5.88 -23.80
C VAL A 275 6.62 6.30 -23.18
N ILE A 276 6.16 7.53 -23.42
CA ILE A 276 4.84 7.99 -22.92
C ILE A 276 3.71 7.12 -23.49
N VAL A 277 3.72 6.87 -24.80
CA VAL A 277 2.73 6.00 -25.45
C VAL A 277 2.79 4.58 -24.87
N PHE A 278 3.97 4.04 -24.66
CA PHE A 278 4.15 2.73 -24.05
C PHE A 278 3.56 2.67 -22.65
N TYR A 279 3.89 3.63 -21.76
CA TYR A 279 3.30 3.69 -20.42
C TYR A 279 1.78 3.84 -20.47
N PHE A 280 1.26 4.66 -21.39
CA PHE A 280 -0.17 4.82 -21.58
C PHE A 280 -0.84 3.52 -22.04
N VAL A 281 -0.25 2.81 -23.02
CA VAL A 281 -0.78 1.52 -23.49
C VAL A 281 -0.77 0.46 -22.38
N VAL A 282 0.36 0.35 -21.66
CA VAL A 282 0.46 -0.56 -20.50
C VAL A 282 -0.63 -0.22 -19.48
N ARG A 283 -0.82 1.07 -19.19
CA ARG A 283 -1.88 1.54 -18.27
C ARG A 283 -3.27 1.17 -18.77
N GLN A 284 -3.57 1.37 -20.05
CA GLN A 284 -4.87 1.02 -20.63
C GLN A 284 -5.12 -0.49 -20.58
N ILE A 285 -4.11 -1.29 -20.91
CA ILE A 285 -4.20 -2.76 -20.78
C ILE A 285 -4.44 -3.15 -19.32
N GLN A 286 -3.72 -2.53 -18.40
CA GLN A 286 -3.87 -2.77 -16.97
C GLN A 286 -5.27 -2.43 -16.48
N ASP A 287 -5.78 -1.25 -16.79
CA ASP A 287 -7.08 -0.79 -16.28
C ASP A 287 -8.26 -1.53 -16.93
N GLN A 288 -8.16 -1.89 -18.21
CA GLN A 288 -9.29 -2.47 -18.95
C GLN A 288 -9.29 -3.99 -19.02
N LEU A 289 -8.12 -4.64 -18.99
CA LEU A 289 -8.00 -6.08 -19.11
C LEU A 289 -7.48 -6.72 -17.81
N VAL A 290 -6.31 -6.28 -17.35
CA VAL A 290 -5.64 -6.93 -16.20
C VAL A 290 -6.39 -6.63 -14.90
N GLY A 291 -6.81 -5.38 -14.70
CA GLY A 291 -7.54 -4.96 -13.51
C GLY A 291 -8.80 -5.79 -13.25
N PRO A 292 -9.77 -5.86 -14.18
CA PRO A 292 -10.96 -6.70 -14.05
C PRO A 292 -10.65 -8.19 -13.83
N ILE A 293 -9.64 -8.73 -14.51
CA ILE A 293 -9.25 -10.15 -14.40
C ILE A 293 -8.56 -10.41 -13.06
N VAL A 294 -7.60 -9.58 -12.69
CA VAL A 294 -6.76 -9.79 -11.50
C VAL A 294 -7.42 -9.28 -10.24
N LEU A 295 -7.91 -8.05 -10.24
CA LEU A 295 -8.54 -7.44 -9.06
C LEU A 295 -10.00 -7.89 -8.89
N GLY A 296 -10.74 -8.05 -10.00
CA GLY A 296 -12.15 -8.40 -9.97
C GLY A 296 -12.95 -7.42 -9.10
N ARG A 297 -14.06 -7.88 -8.53
CA ARG A 297 -14.85 -7.12 -7.54
C ARG A 297 -14.30 -7.26 -6.11
N ALA A 298 -12.96 -7.24 -5.94
CA ALA A 298 -12.37 -7.54 -4.64
C ALA A 298 -12.70 -6.50 -3.58
N VAL A 299 -12.84 -5.23 -3.98
CA VAL A 299 -13.22 -4.11 -3.10
C VAL A 299 -13.99 -3.10 -3.95
N GLU A 300 -15.30 -3.03 -3.76
CA GLU A 300 -16.17 -2.05 -4.43
C GLU A 300 -16.14 -0.73 -3.64
N LEU A 301 -15.01 -0.03 -3.69
CA LEU A 301 -14.88 1.31 -3.13
C LEU A 301 -15.05 2.35 -4.22
N HIS A 302 -15.83 3.40 -3.92
CA HIS A 302 -15.94 4.54 -4.81
C HIS A 302 -14.57 5.24 -4.94
N PRO A 303 -14.12 5.66 -6.13
CA PRO A 303 -12.81 6.29 -6.34
C PRO A 303 -12.52 7.46 -5.39
N VAL A 304 -13.53 8.27 -5.06
CA VAL A 304 -13.40 9.38 -4.10
C VAL A 304 -12.99 8.91 -2.71
N ILE A 305 -13.50 7.75 -2.26
CA ILE A 305 -13.13 7.16 -0.97
C ILE A 305 -11.66 6.72 -0.99
N ILE A 306 -11.20 6.16 -2.10
CA ILE A 306 -9.79 5.75 -2.27
C ILE A 306 -8.89 6.98 -2.22
N ILE A 307 -9.21 8.04 -2.97
CA ILE A 307 -8.45 9.30 -2.97
C ILE A 307 -8.42 9.91 -1.57
N PHE A 308 -9.57 10.01 -0.90
CA PHE A 308 -9.66 10.52 0.46
C PHE A 308 -8.82 9.69 1.43
N ALA A 309 -8.94 8.37 1.39
CA ALA A 309 -8.19 7.47 2.27
C ALA A 309 -6.67 7.60 2.06
N VAL A 310 -6.22 7.69 0.79
CA VAL A 310 -4.80 7.86 0.44
C VAL A 310 -4.27 9.20 0.95
N LEU A 311 -5.00 10.30 0.76
CA LEU A 311 -4.61 11.63 1.23
C LEU A 311 -4.63 11.70 2.77
N ALA A 312 -5.69 11.22 3.40
CA ALA A 312 -5.81 11.19 4.85
C ALA A 312 -4.74 10.28 5.49
N GLY A 313 -4.54 9.08 4.93
CA GLY A 313 -3.49 8.16 5.38
C GLY A 313 -2.11 8.78 5.24
N GLY A 314 -1.85 9.41 4.09
CA GLY A 314 -0.57 10.07 3.81
C GLY A 314 -0.27 11.23 4.77
N THR A 315 -1.27 12.06 5.09
CA THR A 315 -1.11 13.18 6.04
C THR A 315 -0.94 12.71 7.49
N LEU A 316 -1.65 11.66 7.90
CA LEU A 316 -1.62 11.18 9.29
C LEU A 316 -0.40 10.31 9.59
N PHE A 317 -0.04 9.41 8.68
CA PHE A 317 0.97 8.36 8.89
C PHE A 317 2.05 8.31 7.80
N GLY A 318 2.10 9.32 6.90
CA GLY A 318 3.08 9.35 5.80
C GLY A 318 2.91 8.19 4.81
N ILE A 319 4.02 7.70 4.27
CA ILE A 319 4.04 6.61 3.26
C ILE A 319 3.30 5.37 3.74
N LEU A 320 3.40 5.05 5.03
CA LEU A 320 2.71 3.88 5.61
C LEU A 320 1.20 4.04 5.61
N GLY A 321 0.72 5.24 5.96
CA GLY A 321 -0.70 5.55 5.87
C GLY A 321 -1.21 5.46 4.45
N THR A 322 -0.42 5.90 3.47
CA THR A 322 -0.74 5.76 2.05
C THR A 322 -0.83 4.28 1.64
N LEU A 323 0.12 3.45 2.05
CA LEU A 323 0.13 2.01 1.76
C LEU A 323 -1.06 1.27 2.40
N ALA A 324 -1.40 1.63 3.63
CA ALA A 324 -2.49 1.02 4.38
C ALA A 324 -3.87 1.62 4.05
N ALA A 325 -3.95 2.71 3.30
CA ALA A 325 -5.17 3.48 3.07
C ALA A 325 -6.29 2.64 2.44
N VAL A 326 -6.02 1.97 1.33
CA VAL A 326 -7.01 1.15 0.63
C VAL A 326 -7.42 -0.08 1.45
N PRO A 327 -6.48 -0.86 2.04
CA PRO A 327 -6.82 -1.91 3.00
C PRO A 327 -7.68 -1.45 4.17
N ALA A 328 -7.36 -0.30 4.76
CA ALA A 328 -8.13 0.27 5.87
C ALA A 328 -9.56 0.66 5.43
N ALA A 329 -9.68 1.37 4.31
CA ALA A 329 -10.99 1.75 3.75
C ALA A 329 -11.85 0.53 3.40
N ALA A 330 -11.23 -0.52 2.83
CA ALA A 330 -11.90 -1.78 2.54
C ALA A 330 -12.39 -2.48 3.81
N SER A 331 -11.58 -2.49 4.87
CA SER A 331 -11.97 -3.06 6.16
C SER A 331 -13.12 -2.30 6.79
N ILE A 332 -13.06 -0.96 6.76
CA ILE A 332 -14.14 -0.09 7.26
C ILE A 332 -15.43 -0.36 6.48
N LYS A 333 -15.36 -0.46 5.15
CA LYS A 333 -16.53 -0.77 4.32
C LYS A 333 -17.17 -2.09 4.72
N VAL A 334 -16.38 -3.17 4.83
CA VAL A 334 -16.90 -4.48 5.27
C VAL A 334 -17.58 -4.37 6.64
N ILE A 335 -16.97 -3.68 7.60
CA ILE A 335 -17.56 -3.48 8.93
C ILE A 335 -18.87 -2.71 8.84
N LEU A 336 -18.96 -1.67 8.00
CA LEU A 336 -20.18 -0.88 7.81
C LEU A 336 -21.28 -1.69 7.11
N ASP A 337 -20.94 -2.53 6.15
CA ASP A 337 -21.91 -3.41 5.46
C ASP A 337 -22.57 -4.41 6.43
N TYR A 338 -21.81 -4.84 7.47
CA TYR A 338 -22.31 -5.73 8.53
C TYR A 338 -22.85 -4.98 9.77
N TRP A 339 -22.80 -3.63 9.80
CA TRP A 339 -23.20 -2.82 10.93
C TRP A 339 -24.62 -3.09 11.44
N PRO A 340 -25.66 -3.18 10.56
CA PRO A 340 -27.02 -3.47 11.00
C PRO A 340 -27.16 -4.82 11.72
N GLN A 341 -26.32 -5.78 11.35
CA GLN A 341 -26.32 -7.12 11.97
C GLN A 341 -25.55 -7.13 13.30
N LEU A 342 -24.56 -6.25 13.46
CA LEU A 342 -23.81 -6.09 14.71
C LEU A 342 -24.60 -5.32 15.76
N PHE A 343 -25.42 -4.37 15.33
CA PHE A 343 -26.23 -3.48 16.17
C PHE A 343 -27.65 -3.43 15.63
N PRO A 344 -28.46 -4.53 15.80
CA PRO A 344 -29.85 -4.49 15.39
C PRO A 344 -30.58 -3.40 16.18
N SER A 345 -31.22 -2.47 15.46
CA SER A 345 -32.13 -1.50 16.06
C SER A 345 -33.30 -2.25 16.71
N SER A 346 -33.65 -1.88 17.93
CA SER A 346 -34.77 -2.47 18.68
C SER A 346 -36.14 -2.27 18.01
N ASP A 347 -36.21 -1.51 16.92
CA ASP A 347 -37.44 -1.12 16.22
C ASP A 347 -37.72 -1.88 14.92
N THR A 348 -37.00 -2.97 14.64
CA THR A 348 -37.39 -3.82 13.51
C THR A 348 -38.56 -4.70 13.96
N PRO A 349 -39.80 -4.49 13.45
CA PRO A 349 -40.89 -5.40 13.76
C PRO A 349 -40.48 -6.80 13.30
N THR A 350 -40.52 -7.76 14.21
CA THR A 350 -40.43 -9.17 13.87
C THR A 350 -41.55 -9.44 12.85
N GLU A 351 -41.21 -9.70 11.58
CA GLU A 351 -42.18 -10.25 10.64
C GLU A 351 -42.85 -11.46 11.33
N PRO A 352 -44.17 -11.46 11.42
CA PRO A 352 -44.85 -12.62 11.98
C PRO A 352 -44.56 -13.84 11.10
N SER A 353 -44.06 -14.90 11.75
CA SER A 353 -43.81 -16.17 11.10
C SER A 353 -45.04 -16.59 10.26
N PRO A 354 -44.85 -17.03 9.00
CA PRO A 354 -45.97 -17.42 8.13
C PRO A 354 -46.81 -18.61 8.61
N ASP A 355 -46.39 -19.24 9.69
CA ASP A 355 -46.95 -20.53 10.16
C ASP A 355 -48.20 -20.44 11.05
N LEU A 356 -48.82 -19.25 11.25
CA LEU A 356 -50.02 -19.14 12.10
C LEU A 356 -51.29 -18.66 11.33
N ALA A 357 -51.25 -18.66 9.98
CA ALA A 357 -52.39 -18.20 9.19
C ALA A 357 -53.30 -19.31 8.65
N ASP A 358 -53.05 -20.59 9.00
CA ASP A 358 -53.86 -21.72 8.49
C ASP A 358 -54.49 -22.56 9.62
N GLY A 359 -55.21 -21.88 10.51
CA GLY A 359 -56.07 -22.47 11.49
C GLY A 359 -57.55 -22.12 11.25
N GLY A 360 -58.06 -22.43 10.08
CA GLY A 360 -59.52 -22.40 9.82
C GLY A 360 -60.20 -23.52 10.60
N PRO A 361 -61.39 -23.26 11.18
CA PRO A 361 -62.13 -24.29 11.92
C PRO A 361 -62.66 -25.36 10.97
N PRO A 362 -62.74 -26.64 11.41
CA PRO A 362 -63.30 -27.71 10.61
C PRO A 362 -64.82 -27.49 10.45
N GLU A 363 -65.28 -27.43 9.20
CA GLU A 363 -66.70 -27.47 8.87
C GLU A 363 -67.25 -28.86 9.23
N SER A 364 -68.31 -28.84 10.08
CA SER A 364 -69.15 -29.97 10.41
C SER A 364 -70.22 -30.21 9.36
#